data_094e31d3e192aae806ffebddfa2db8b9
#
_entry.id   094e31d3e192aae806ffebddfa2db8b9
#
_cell.length_a   1.000
_cell.length_b   1.000
_cell.length_c   1.000
_cell.angle_alpha   90.00
_cell.angle_beta   90.00
_cell.angle_gamma   90.00
#
_symmetry.space_group_name_H-M   'P 1'
#
loop_
_entity.id
_entity.type
_entity.pdbx_description
1 polymer ?
#
loop_
_entity_poly.entity_id
_entity_poly.type
_entity_poly.pdbx_seq_one_letter_code
_entity_poly.pdbx_strand_id
1 'polypeptide(L)'
;MRIAELLKAEGAVGVSKLSAELGVTEETVRRDLEKLEAQGVLRRTHGGALPIEENNYELSLEERKNKNVEEKKRLAKIAAGYISPGNTIFLDASTTTFYMAKEIRNMNNVTVITNSLRVISELIGVEGIKLIAVGGLVSQNQSFVGSFAESVIKDNYFASKAFFSSKGFAEKAGIMESNEQEFGIKRRMIENASKKFYICDKSKIGNIGFEKLADVDEIDYFITDGEISDDLKQKFDDLGIEIIR
;
A
#
# COMPACT_ATOMS: atom_id res chain seq x y z
N MET A 1 8.28 -26.35 -7.59
CA MET A 1 8.70 -26.41 -6.19
C MET A 1 10.21 -26.38 -6.05
N ARG A 2 10.99 -27.25 -6.68
CA ARG A 2 12.45 -27.35 -6.48
C ARG A 2 13.27 -26.12 -6.89
N ILE A 3 12.90 -25.42 -7.97
CA ILE A 3 13.58 -24.17 -8.39
C ILE A 3 13.42 -23.05 -7.33
N ALA A 4 12.23 -22.89 -6.77
CA ALA A 4 11.97 -21.90 -5.73
C ALA A 4 12.72 -22.18 -4.41
N GLU A 5 12.88 -23.46 -4.07
CA GLU A 5 13.66 -23.90 -2.90
C GLU A 5 15.16 -23.61 -3.08
N LEU A 6 15.72 -23.94 -4.25
CA LEU A 6 17.11 -23.62 -4.60
C LEU A 6 17.35 -22.12 -4.60
N LEU A 7 16.42 -21.37 -5.17
CA LEU A 7 16.52 -19.91 -5.22
C LEU A 7 16.52 -19.28 -3.81
N LYS A 8 15.70 -19.82 -2.90
CA LYS A 8 15.65 -19.37 -1.50
C LYS A 8 16.92 -19.72 -0.72
N ALA A 9 17.54 -20.86 -1.04
CA ALA A 9 18.75 -21.30 -0.36
C ALA A 9 20.01 -20.56 -0.85
N GLU A 10 20.09 -20.22 -2.12
CA GLU A 10 21.32 -19.72 -2.77
C GLU A 10 21.28 -18.23 -3.11
N GLY A 11 20.11 -17.58 -3.03
CA GLY A 11 19.96 -16.17 -3.39
C GLY A 11 20.01 -15.86 -4.88
N ALA A 12 20.47 -16.78 -5.73
CA ALA A 12 20.48 -16.70 -7.19
C ALA A 12 20.68 -18.08 -7.80
N VAL A 13 20.06 -18.35 -8.95
CA VAL A 13 20.23 -19.62 -9.67
C VAL A 13 20.55 -19.38 -11.16
N GLY A 14 21.54 -20.06 -11.70
CA GLY A 14 21.89 -20.03 -13.12
C GLY A 14 21.14 -21.09 -13.93
N VAL A 15 20.79 -20.78 -15.19
CA VAL A 15 20.11 -21.72 -16.10
C VAL A 15 20.90 -23.01 -16.26
N SER A 16 22.22 -22.93 -16.51
CA SER A 16 23.08 -24.10 -16.71
C SER A 16 23.18 -24.95 -15.45
N LYS A 17 23.21 -24.33 -14.26
CA LYS A 17 23.22 -25.05 -12.97
C LYS A 17 21.89 -25.77 -12.76
N LEU A 18 20.77 -25.10 -12.95
CA LEU A 18 19.44 -25.71 -12.85
C LEU A 18 19.25 -26.87 -13.85
N SER A 19 19.74 -26.71 -15.08
CA SER A 19 19.74 -27.76 -16.10
C SER A 19 20.45 -29.01 -15.62
N ALA A 20 21.64 -28.86 -15.05
CA ALA A 20 22.43 -29.97 -14.52
C ALA A 20 21.77 -30.63 -13.29
N GLU A 21 21.26 -29.84 -12.34
CA GLU A 21 20.65 -30.37 -11.11
C GLU A 21 19.28 -31.02 -11.33
N LEU A 22 18.51 -30.49 -12.28
CA LEU A 22 17.15 -31.01 -12.56
C LEU A 22 17.17 -32.08 -13.67
N GLY A 23 18.29 -32.30 -14.36
CA GLY A 23 18.40 -33.28 -15.43
C GLY A 23 17.54 -32.94 -16.67
N VAL A 24 17.33 -31.65 -16.94
CA VAL A 24 16.53 -31.15 -18.06
C VAL A 24 17.35 -30.20 -18.91
N THR A 25 16.90 -29.90 -20.15
CA THR A 25 17.60 -28.96 -21.03
C THR A 25 17.50 -27.53 -20.54
N GLU A 26 18.49 -26.69 -20.87
CA GLU A 26 18.43 -25.24 -20.57
C GLU A 26 17.18 -24.56 -21.10
N GLU A 27 16.67 -25.00 -22.26
CA GLU A 27 15.46 -24.48 -22.86
C GLU A 27 14.22 -24.78 -21.98
N THR A 28 14.17 -26.00 -21.41
CA THR A 28 13.12 -26.38 -20.44
C THR A 28 13.19 -25.51 -19.20
N VAL A 29 14.41 -25.29 -18.67
CA VAL A 29 14.65 -24.41 -17.52
C VAL A 29 14.16 -22.98 -17.83
N ARG A 30 14.54 -22.42 -18.98
CA ARG A 30 14.11 -21.06 -19.37
C ARG A 30 12.60 -20.92 -19.43
N ARG A 31 11.91 -21.91 -19.97
CA ARG A 31 10.44 -21.93 -20.04
C ARG A 31 9.78 -22.07 -18.66
N ASP A 32 10.36 -22.85 -17.77
CA ASP A 32 9.86 -22.97 -16.39
C ASP A 32 10.14 -21.71 -15.55
N LEU A 33 11.31 -21.08 -15.73
CA LEU A 33 11.59 -19.76 -15.15
C LEU A 33 10.62 -18.70 -15.64
N GLU A 34 10.25 -18.71 -16.93
CA GLU A 34 9.25 -17.79 -17.51
C GLU A 34 7.87 -17.95 -16.87
N LYS A 35 7.43 -19.20 -16.66
CA LYS A 35 6.17 -19.47 -15.95
C LYS A 35 6.21 -19.01 -14.49
N LEU A 36 7.33 -19.26 -13.79
CA LEU A 36 7.49 -18.84 -12.40
C LEU A 36 7.59 -17.32 -12.27
N GLU A 37 8.19 -16.63 -13.24
CA GLU A 37 8.19 -15.16 -13.32
C GLU A 37 6.78 -14.62 -13.54
N ALA A 38 6.01 -15.22 -14.47
CA ALA A 38 4.61 -14.86 -14.69
C ALA A 38 3.71 -15.10 -13.46
N GLN A 39 4.10 -16.05 -12.59
CA GLN A 39 3.45 -16.32 -11.30
C GLN A 39 3.96 -15.44 -10.16
N GLY A 40 4.95 -14.55 -10.42
CA GLY A 40 5.53 -13.70 -9.39
C GLY A 40 6.38 -14.44 -8.35
N VAL A 41 6.94 -15.60 -8.68
CA VAL A 41 7.75 -16.40 -7.76
C VAL A 41 9.24 -16.01 -7.80
N LEU A 42 9.70 -15.52 -8.94
CA LEU A 42 11.09 -15.13 -9.18
C LEU A 42 11.19 -14.05 -10.25
N ARG A 43 12.34 -13.41 -10.36
CA ARG A 43 12.69 -12.50 -11.44
C ARG A 43 13.80 -13.12 -12.30
N ARG A 44 13.59 -13.18 -13.63
CA ARG A 44 14.59 -13.68 -14.56
C ARG A 44 15.71 -12.67 -14.78
N THR A 45 16.89 -13.18 -14.99
CA THR A 45 18.06 -12.46 -15.49
C THR A 45 18.52 -13.06 -16.82
N HIS A 46 19.49 -12.43 -17.51
CA HIS A 46 20.03 -12.98 -18.77
C HIS A 46 20.58 -14.40 -18.65
N GLY A 47 21.05 -14.81 -17.47
CA GLY A 47 21.67 -16.13 -17.25
C GLY A 47 20.96 -17.02 -16.25
N GLY A 48 19.83 -16.61 -15.66
CA GLY A 48 19.19 -17.37 -14.58
C GLY A 48 18.00 -16.66 -13.96
N ALA A 49 17.87 -16.78 -12.64
CA ALA A 49 16.84 -16.13 -11.87
C ALA A 49 17.36 -15.67 -10.49
N LEU A 50 16.77 -14.60 -10.01
CA LEU A 50 16.93 -14.07 -8.65
C LEU A 50 15.63 -14.29 -7.88
N PRO A 51 15.69 -14.45 -6.54
CA PRO A 51 14.50 -14.35 -5.73
C PRO A 51 13.90 -12.97 -5.97
N ILE A 52 12.61 -12.91 -6.04
CA ILE A 52 11.95 -11.65 -5.79
C ILE A 52 12.27 -11.39 -4.32
N GLU A 53 13.10 -10.42 -4.03
CA GLU A 53 13.28 -9.97 -2.66
C GLU A 53 11.86 -9.63 -2.18
N GLU A 54 11.37 -10.37 -1.19
CA GLU A 54 10.00 -10.25 -0.66
C GLU A 54 9.67 -8.79 -0.29
N ASN A 55 10.70 -7.96 -0.12
CA ASN A 55 10.59 -6.57 0.25
C ASN A 55 10.29 -5.61 -0.94
N ASN A 56 10.56 -5.96 -2.18
CA ASN A 56 10.39 -5.03 -3.33
C ASN A 56 9.26 -5.39 -4.29
N TYR A 57 8.64 -6.58 -4.16
CA TYR A 57 7.53 -6.95 -5.01
C TYR A 57 6.22 -6.31 -4.51
N GLU A 58 5.59 -5.51 -5.36
CA GLU A 58 4.23 -5.06 -5.09
C GLU A 58 3.26 -6.20 -5.42
N LEU A 59 2.60 -6.74 -4.40
CA LEU A 59 1.51 -7.69 -4.60
C LEU A 59 0.45 -7.06 -5.49
N SER A 60 -0.10 -7.82 -6.43
CA SER A 60 -1.22 -7.38 -7.24
C SER A 60 -2.38 -6.90 -6.36
N LEU A 61 -3.26 -6.07 -6.92
CA LEU A 61 -4.45 -5.61 -6.19
C LEU A 61 -5.30 -6.80 -5.70
N GLU A 62 -5.42 -7.86 -6.51
CA GLU A 62 -6.19 -9.07 -6.16
C GLU A 62 -5.58 -9.81 -4.97
N GLU A 63 -4.27 -9.98 -4.93
CA GLU A 63 -3.58 -10.59 -3.78
C GLU A 63 -3.75 -9.73 -2.54
N ARG A 64 -3.58 -8.40 -2.66
CA ARG A 64 -3.76 -7.46 -1.56
C ARG A 64 -5.19 -7.43 -1.01
N LYS A 65 -6.22 -7.63 -1.86
CA LYS A 65 -7.62 -7.73 -1.43
C LYS A 65 -7.86 -8.92 -0.51
N ASN A 66 -7.19 -10.04 -0.78
CA ASN A 66 -7.42 -11.31 -0.10
C ASN A 66 -6.48 -11.55 1.08
N LYS A 67 -5.44 -10.73 1.25
CA LYS A 67 -4.46 -10.86 2.32
C LYS A 67 -4.85 -9.99 3.52
N ASN A 68 -4.79 -10.57 4.74
CA ASN A 68 -5.02 -9.88 6.02
C ASN A 68 -6.36 -9.11 6.06
N VAL A 69 -7.43 -9.75 5.60
CA VAL A 69 -8.74 -9.09 5.43
C VAL A 69 -9.33 -8.65 6.78
N GLU A 70 -9.28 -9.52 7.78
CA GLU A 70 -9.87 -9.21 9.10
C GLU A 70 -9.07 -8.13 9.84
N GLU A 71 -7.75 -8.16 9.72
CA GLU A 71 -6.88 -7.10 10.25
C GLU A 71 -7.21 -5.75 9.61
N LYS A 72 -7.34 -5.70 8.29
CA LYS A 72 -7.70 -4.46 7.57
C LYS A 72 -9.08 -3.94 7.95
N LYS A 73 -10.08 -4.81 8.09
CA LYS A 73 -11.41 -4.42 8.55
C LYS A 73 -11.37 -3.82 9.97
N ARG A 74 -10.62 -4.46 10.87
CA ARG A 74 -10.47 -3.98 12.24
C ARG A 74 -9.80 -2.61 12.28
N LEU A 75 -8.65 -2.45 11.59
CA LEU A 75 -7.96 -1.18 11.53
C LEU A 75 -8.79 -0.09 10.82
N ALA A 76 -9.52 -0.43 9.77
CA ALA A 76 -10.43 0.48 9.07
C ALA A 76 -11.56 0.98 9.98
N LYS A 77 -12.14 0.10 10.81
CA LYS A 77 -13.16 0.46 11.79
C LYS A 77 -12.61 1.40 12.85
N ILE A 78 -11.41 1.13 13.36
CA ILE A 78 -10.71 2.04 14.29
C ILE A 78 -10.50 3.40 13.65
N ALA A 79 -9.93 3.44 12.43
CA ALA A 79 -9.66 4.67 11.70
C ALA A 79 -10.94 5.47 11.40
N ALA A 80 -12.04 4.80 11.05
CA ALA A 80 -13.34 5.43 10.82
C ALA A 80 -13.89 6.13 12.07
N GLY A 81 -13.57 5.65 13.28
CA GLY A 81 -13.93 6.28 14.54
C GLY A 81 -13.33 7.70 14.74
N TYR A 82 -12.32 8.06 13.96
CA TYR A 82 -11.73 9.40 13.98
C TYR A 82 -12.40 10.37 12.99
N ILE A 83 -13.44 9.94 12.29
CA ILE A 83 -14.20 10.79 11.36
C ILE A 83 -15.44 11.34 12.07
N SER A 84 -15.66 12.63 11.96
CA SER A 84 -16.82 13.33 12.53
C SER A 84 -17.60 14.06 11.44
N PRO A 85 -18.90 14.31 11.64
CA PRO A 85 -19.68 15.16 10.76
C PRO A 85 -18.99 16.51 10.51
N GLY A 86 -19.00 16.98 9.27
CA GLY A 86 -18.31 18.19 8.83
C GLY A 86 -16.86 17.95 8.37
N ASN A 87 -16.30 16.77 8.55
CA ASN A 87 -14.95 16.49 8.05
C ASN A 87 -14.91 16.40 6.52
N THR A 88 -13.86 16.95 5.95
CA THR A 88 -13.39 16.65 4.60
C THR A 88 -12.19 15.73 4.74
N ILE A 89 -12.24 14.55 4.11
CA ILE A 89 -11.21 13.54 4.25
C ILE A 89 -10.66 13.09 2.88
N PHE A 90 -9.36 12.81 2.84
CA PHE A 90 -8.76 12.02 1.78
C PHE A 90 -8.80 10.53 2.15
N LEU A 91 -9.20 9.69 1.19
CA LEU A 91 -9.01 8.23 1.23
C LEU A 91 -8.18 7.82 0.01
N ASP A 92 -7.03 7.20 0.23
CA ASP A 92 -6.18 6.69 -0.84
C ASP A 92 -6.77 5.44 -1.52
N ALA A 93 -6.06 4.87 -2.51
CA ALA A 93 -6.50 3.68 -3.22
C ALA A 93 -6.06 2.36 -2.58
N SER A 94 -5.66 2.36 -1.32
CA SER A 94 -5.25 1.15 -0.62
C SER A 94 -6.45 0.21 -0.35
N THR A 95 -6.14 -1.06 -0.15
CA THR A 95 -7.17 -2.05 0.24
C THR A 95 -7.69 -1.80 1.66
N THR A 96 -6.95 -1.12 2.51
CA THR A 96 -7.36 -0.79 3.88
C THR A 96 -8.37 0.35 3.90
N THR A 97 -8.11 1.44 3.17
CA THR A 97 -9.04 2.57 3.08
C THR A 97 -10.34 2.22 2.33
N PHE A 98 -10.29 1.21 1.45
CA PHE A 98 -11.53 0.64 0.91
C PHE A 98 -12.44 0.06 1.99
N TYR A 99 -11.89 -0.61 3.01
CA TYR A 99 -12.70 -1.07 4.15
C TYR A 99 -13.21 0.11 5.00
N MET A 100 -12.44 1.20 5.10
CA MET A 100 -12.95 2.44 5.74
C MET A 100 -14.17 3.00 4.99
N ALA A 101 -14.15 2.99 3.65
CA ALA A 101 -15.31 3.43 2.87
C ALA A 101 -16.59 2.67 3.25
N LYS A 102 -16.48 1.36 3.54
CA LYS A 102 -17.60 0.56 4.01
C LYS A 102 -18.10 0.97 5.40
N GLU A 103 -17.19 1.26 6.33
CA GLU A 103 -17.51 1.65 7.70
C GLU A 103 -18.20 3.03 7.76
N ILE A 104 -17.89 3.94 6.85
CA ILE A 104 -18.42 5.32 6.87
C ILE A 104 -19.74 5.50 6.11
N ARG A 105 -20.27 4.47 5.46
CA ARG A 105 -21.51 4.56 4.64
C ARG A 105 -22.70 5.16 5.35
N ASN A 106 -22.79 4.96 6.65
CA ASN A 106 -23.91 5.44 7.47
C ASN A 106 -23.61 6.78 8.15
N MET A 107 -22.49 7.41 7.83
CA MET A 107 -22.17 8.73 8.37
C MET A 107 -22.87 9.83 7.57
N ASN A 108 -23.11 10.94 8.24
CA ASN A 108 -23.75 12.10 7.64
C ASN A 108 -22.81 13.31 7.64
N ASN A 109 -22.93 14.16 6.62
CA ASN A 109 -22.19 15.40 6.51
C ASN A 109 -20.67 15.17 6.47
N VAL A 110 -20.20 14.21 5.67
CA VAL A 110 -18.77 13.94 5.42
C VAL A 110 -18.47 14.16 3.94
N THR A 111 -17.39 14.86 3.65
CA THR A 111 -16.87 14.99 2.29
C THR A 111 -15.69 14.03 2.13
N VAL A 112 -15.78 13.12 1.16
CA VAL A 112 -14.73 12.16 0.80
C VAL A 112 -14.12 12.53 -0.53
N ILE A 113 -12.82 12.75 -0.56
CA ILE A 113 -12.03 13.00 -1.77
C ILE A 113 -11.14 11.78 -1.97
N THR A 114 -11.21 11.15 -3.15
CA THR A 114 -10.47 9.91 -3.39
C THR A 114 -10.06 9.75 -4.85
N ASN A 115 -8.95 9.06 -5.04
CA ASN A 115 -8.50 8.57 -6.35
C ASN A 115 -8.92 7.12 -6.61
N SER A 116 -9.55 6.44 -5.66
CA SER A 116 -9.87 5.02 -5.72
C SER A 116 -11.20 4.74 -6.39
N LEU A 117 -11.22 4.03 -7.52
CA LEU A 117 -12.46 3.57 -8.16
C LEU A 117 -13.28 2.65 -7.24
N ARG A 118 -12.64 1.91 -6.36
CA ARG A 118 -13.31 1.03 -5.39
C ARG A 118 -14.01 1.82 -4.30
N VAL A 119 -13.37 2.85 -3.76
CA VAL A 119 -13.99 3.76 -2.79
C VAL A 119 -15.15 4.52 -3.44
N ILE A 120 -14.97 4.98 -4.69
CA ILE A 120 -16.02 5.63 -5.46
C ILE A 120 -17.22 4.69 -5.64
N SER A 121 -16.98 3.46 -6.08
CA SER A 121 -18.04 2.44 -6.28
C SER A 121 -18.80 2.11 -4.98
N GLU A 122 -18.11 2.15 -3.84
CA GLU A 122 -18.70 1.87 -2.53
C GLU A 122 -19.56 3.03 -2.01
N LEU A 123 -19.19 4.27 -2.30
CA LEU A 123 -19.80 5.47 -1.73
C LEU A 123 -20.71 6.25 -2.70
N ILE A 124 -20.73 5.88 -3.99
CA ILE A 124 -21.59 6.56 -4.96
C ILE A 124 -23.07 6.42 -4.59
N GLY A 125 -23.78 7.53 -4.56
CA GLY A 125 -25.21 7.55 -4.19
C GLY A 125 -25.51 7.35 -2.71
N VAL A 126 -24.49 7.28 -1.82
CA VAL A 126 -24.70 7.21 -0.37
C VAL A 126 -25.13 8.59 0.15
N GLU A 127 -26.33 8.66 0.72
CA GLU A 127 -26.82 9.87 1.39
C GLU A 127 -25.90 10.27 2.56
N GLY A 128 -25.67 11.56 2.74
CA GLY A 128 -24.80 12.08 3.81
C GLY A 128 -23.32 12.12 3.47
N ILE A 129 -22.88 11.50 2.36
CA ILE A 129 -21.51 11.55 1.87
C ILE A 129 -21.43 12.39 0.60
N LYS A 130 -20.71 13.52 0.67
CA LYS A 130 -20.29 14.25 -0.52
C LYS A 130 -19.04 13.59 -1.09
N LEU A 131 -19.19 12.89 -2.21
CA LEU A 131 -18.09 12.16 -2.84
C LEU A 131 -17.46 12.98 -3.96
N ILE A 132 -16.14 13.11 -3.94
CA ILE A 132 -15.32 13.78 -4.95
C ILE A 132 -14.31 12.77 -5.50
N ALA A 133 -14.43 12.45 -6.79
CA ALA A 133 -13.45 11.65 -7.53
C ALA A 133 -12.47 12.59 -8.23
N VAL A 134 -11.16 12.39 -8.05
CA VAL A 134 -10.15 13.31 -8.60
C VAL A 134 -10.02 13.22 -10.12
N GLY A 135 -10.40 12.11 -10.74
CA GLY A 135 -10.21 11.87 -12.18
C GLY A 135 -8.75 11.63 -12.57
N GLY A 136 -8.51 11.36 -13.84
CA GLY A 136 -7.16 11.14 -14.37
C GLY A 136 -6.99 9.82 -15.12
N LEU A 137 -5.73 9.38 -15.30
CA LEU A 137 -5.39 8.09 -15.87
C LEU A 137 -5.76 6.97 -14.88
N VAL A 138 -6.40 5.92 -15.37
CA VAL A 138 -6.73 4.75 -14.54
C VAL A 138 -5.58 3.77 -14.55
N SER A 139 -5.05 3.48 -13.36
CA SER A 139 -3.99 2.47 -13.14
C SER A 139 -4.55 1.04 -13.03
N GLN A 140 -3.67 0.05 -13.07
CA GLN A 140 -4.02 -1.35 -12.80
C GLN A 140 -4.53 -1.57 -11.36
N ASN A 141 -4.21 -0.67 -10.44
CA ASN A 141 -4.70 -0.66 -9.06
C ASN A 141 -6.13 -0.11 -8.92
N GLN A 142 -6.84 0.11 -10.04
CA GLN A 142 -8.19 0.69 -10.04
C GLN A 142 -8.22 2.05 -9.33
N SER A 143 -7.28 2.90 -9.67
CA SER A 143 -7.14 4.25 -9.12
C SER A 143 -6.82 5.26 -10.22
N PHE A 144 -7.22 6.50 -9.99
CA PHE A 144 -6.78 7.62 -10.81
C PHE A 144 -5.37 8.03 -10.38
N VAL A 145 -4.48 8.20 -11.36
CA VAL A 145 -3.06 8.54 -11.15
C VAL A 145 -2.57 9.52 -12.20
N GLY A 146 -1.32 9.94 -12.06
CA GLY A 146 -0.62 10.84 -12.97
C GLY A 146 -0.80 12.32 -12.65
N SER A 147 -0.07 13.16 -13.35
CA SER A 147 0.08 14.59 -13.07
C SER A 147 -1.25 15.36 -13.00
N PHE A 148 -2.25 14.95 -13.80
CA PHE A 148 -3.58 15.57 -13.75
C PHE A 148 -4.25 15.29 -12.39
N ALA A 149 -4.31 14.03 -11.95
CA ALA A 149 -4.89 13.66 -10.67
C ALA A 149 -4.16 14.31 -9.48
N GLU A 150 -2.83 14.38 -9.56
CA GLU A 150 -2.01 15.07 -8.57
C GLU A 150 -2.29 16.55 -8.48
N SER A 151 -2.37 17.25 -9.63
CA SER A 151 -2.67 18.70 -9.65
C SER A 151 -4.07 19.00 -9.15
N VAL A 152 -5.06 18.14 -9.44
CA VAL A 152 -6.42 18.29 -8.91
C VAL A 152 -6.42 18.33 -7.38
N ILE A 153 -5.67 17.46 -6.71
CA ILE A 153 -5.56 17.51 -5.25
C ILE A 153 -4.78 18.74 -4.82
N LYS A 154 -3.56 18.90 -5.36
CA LYS A 154 -2.64 19.96 -4.96
C LYS A 154 -3.24 21.35 -5.03
N ASP A 155 -3.95 21.63 -6.12
CA ASP A 155 -4.35 23.00 -6.44
C ASP A 155 -5.79 23.33 -5.99
N ASN A 156 -6.63 22.31 -5.71
CA ASN A 156 -8.05 22.54 -5.47
C ASN A 156 -8.58 22.06 -4.13
N TYR A 157 -7.89 21.14 -3.46
CA TYR A 157 -8.46 20.51 -2.27
C TYR A 157 -7.51 20.54 -1.10
N PHE A 158 -8.07 20.80 0.08
CA PHE A 158 -7.42 20.65 1.37
C PHE A 158 -8.36 19.89 2.30
N ALA A 159 -7.87 18.83 2.93
CA ALA A 159 -8.69 18.00 3.80
C ALA A 159 -8.35 18.23 5.29
N SER A 160 -9.34 18.06 6.13
CA SER A 160 -9.11 18.03 7.59
C SER A 160 -8.29 16.80 8.00
N LYS A 161 -8.44 15.69 7.25
CA LYS A 161 -7.76 14.42 7.55
C LYS A 161 -7.41 13.67 6.26
N ALA A 162 -6.22 13.05 6.24
CA ALA A 162 -5.85 12.06 5.22
C ALA A 162 -5.69 10.69 5.88
N PHE A 163 -6.36 9.69 5.32
CA PHE A 163 -6.19 8.30 5.71
C PHE A 163 -5.53 7.55 4.57
N PHE A 164 -4.41 6.95 4.84
CA PHE A 164 -3.62 6.26 3.81
C PHE A 164 -2.88 5.06 4.36
N SER A 165 -2.54 4.16 3.46
CA SER A 165 -1.66 3.03 3.72
C SER A 165 -0.58 2.97 2.64
N SER A 166 0.43 2.13 2.83
CA SER A 166 1.56 2.03 1.91
C SER A 166 1.99 0.58 1.70
N LYS A 167 3.10 0.38 1.00
CA LYS A 167 3.78 -0.91 0.89
C LYS A 167 4.28 -1.39 2.24
N GLY A 168 4.87 -0.52 3.03
CA GLY A 168 5.42 -0.87 4.33
C GLY A 168 5.93 0.31 5.13
N PHE A 169 6.37 -0.02 6.32
CA PHE A 169 7.00 0.89 7.25
C PHE A 169 8.25 0.25 7.84
N ALA A 170 9.36 0.93 7.78
CA ALA A 170 10.60 0.53 8.44
C ALA A 170 11.18 1.71 9.24
N GLU A 171 11.58 1.47 10.48
CA GLU A 171 11.99 2.49 11.44
C GLU A 171 13.05 3.46 10.89
N LYS A 172 14.02 2.95 10.13
CA LYS A 172 15.10 3.74 9.52
C LYS A 172 14.74 4.35 8.16
N ALA A 173 13.82 3.72 7.44
CA ALA A 173 13.47 4.13 6.08
C ALA A 173 12.23 5.03 6.04
N GLY A 174 11.37 4.97 7.06
CA GLY A 174 10.09 5.68 7.09
C GLY A 174 8.95 4.88 6.44
N ILE A 175 7.95 5.59 5.97
CA ILE A 175 6.79 5.03 5.26
C ILE A 175 7.16 4.87 3.79
N MET A 176 7.05 3.65 3.28
CA MET A 176 7.56 3.27 1.97
C MET A 176 6.46 2.89 0.99
N GLU A 177 6.60 3.30 -0.26
CA GLU A 177 5.71 2.92 -1.36
C GLU A 177 6.52 2.17 -2.44
N SER A 178 5.86 1.28 -3.19
CA SER A 178 6.49 0.53 -4.29
C SER A 178 5.92 0.88 -5.66
N ASN A 179 4.84 1.63 -5.71
CA ASN A 179 4.19 2.04 -6.94
C ASN A 179 4.36 3.53 -7.17
N GLU A 180 5.20 3.90 -8.12
CA GLU A 180 5.52 5.28 -8.47
C GLU A 180 4.28 6.12 -8.82
N GLN A 181 3.29 5.52 -9.50
CA GLN A 181 2.06 6.22 -9.85
C GLN A 181 1.18 6.50 -8.62
N GLU A 182 1.13 5.58 -7.66
CA GLU A 182 0.42 5.78 -6.39
C GLU A 182 1.17 6.72 -5.45
N PHE A 183 2.50 6.71 -5.51
CA PHE A 183 3.34 7.60 -4.71
C PHE A 183 2.96 9.07 -4.93
N GLY A 184 2.93 9.54 -6.18
CA GLY A 184 2.65 10.94 -6.49
C GLY A 184 1.32 11.42 -5.91
N ILE A 185 0.26 10.65 -6.11
CA ILE A 185 -1.08 11.02 -5.63
C ILE A 185 -1.19 10.99 -4.09
N LYS A 186 -0.63 9.96 -3.43
CA LYS A 186 -0.62 9.86 -1.97
C LYS A 186 0.18 10.99 -1.35
N ARG A 187 1.32 11.34 -1.93
CA ARG A 187 2.14 12.46 -1.46
C ARG A 187 1.32 13.76 -1.44
N ARG A 188 0.54 14.05 -2.49
CA ARG A 188 -0.34 15.22 -2.52
C ARG A 188 -1.44 15.17 -1.46
N MET A 189 -2.01 13.99 -1.18
CA MET A 189 -3.00 13.84 -0.11
C MET A 189 -2.39 14.13 1.27
N ILE A 190 -1.16 13.66 1.53
CA ILE A 190 -0.43 13.89 2.77
C ILE A 190 -0.11 15.38 2.94
N GLU A 191 0.41 16.04 1.90
CA GLU A 191 0.77 17.45 1.90
C GLU A 191 -0.46 18.36 2.10
N ASN A 192 -1.62 17.97 1.55
CA ASN A 192 -2.84 18.79 1.56
C ASN A 192 -3.83 18.39 2.67
N ALA A 193 -3.35 17.82 3.77
CA ALA A 193 -4.20 17.47 4.90
C ALA A 193 -3.67 18.05 6.22
N SER A 194 -4.60 18.47 7.10
CA SER A 194 -4.25 18.97 8.44
C SER A 194 -3.77 17.87 9.36
N LYS A 195 -4.44 16.69 9.34
CA LYS A 195 -4.10 15.53 10.14
C LYS A 195 -3.89 14.29 9.26
N LYS A 196 -2.83 13.55 9.52
CA LYS A 196 -2.39 12.41 8.71
C LYS A 196 -2.47 11.13 9.53
N PHE A 197 -3.32 10.22 9.08
CA PHE A 197 -3.54 8.92 9.67
C PHE A 197 -2.91 7.83 8.79
N TYR A 198 -1.79 7.30 9.20
CA TYR A 198 -1.16 6.17 8.53
C TYR A 198 -1.67 4.86 9.10
N ILE A 199 -2.19 3.98 8.23
CA ILE A 199 -2.77 2.69 8.63
C ILE A 199 -1.87 1.57 8.12
N CYS A 200 -1.29 0.83 9.07
CA CYS A 200 -0.24 -0.16 8.82
C CYS A 200 -0.59 -1.47 9.52
N ASP A 201 -1.08 -2.47 8.80
CA ASP A 201 -1.23 -3.80 9.39
C ASP A 201 0.14 -4.43 9.70
N LYS A 202 0.18 -5.34 10.68
CA LYS A 202 1.42 -5.95 11.19
C LYS A 202 2.34 -6.52 10.11
N SER A 203 1.78 -7.01 9.00
CA SER A 203 2.58 -7.61 7.92
C SER A 203 3.39 -6.59 7.12
N LYS A 204 3.15 -5.30 7.33
CA LYS A 204 3.83 -4.20 6.65
C LYS A 204 4.98 -3.61 7.47
N ILE A 205 5.04 -3.92 8.76
CA ILE A 205 6.13 -3.47 9.64
C ILE A 205 7.41 -4.22 9.26
N GLY A 206 8.49 -3.49 9.05
CA GLY A 206 9.77 -3.99 8.56
C GLY A 206 9.90 -4.05 7.04
N ASN A 207 8.80 -3.90 6.29
CA ASN A 207 8.86 -3.91 4.82
C ASN A 207 9.36 -2.57 4.27
N ILE A 208 10.24 -2.67 3.29
CA ILE A 208 10.80 -1.54 2.55
C ILE A 208 10.18 -1.53 1.14
N GLY A 209 9.79 -0.37 0.66
CA GLY A 209 9.34 -0.13 -0.69
C GLY A 209 10.43 0.49 -1.57
N PHE A 210 10.07 0.86 -2.78
CA PHE A 210 10.98 1.47 -3.74
C PHE A 210 11.28 2.95 -3.41
N GLU A 211 10.26 3.69 -2.96
CA GLU A 211 10.35 5.12 -2.66
C GLU A 211 9.88 5.42 -1.24
N LYS A 212 10.50 6.42 -0.62
CA LYS A 212 10.07 6.95 0.67
C LYS A 212 8.89 7.89 0.47
N LEU A 213 7.70 7.44 0.86
CA LEU A 213 6.47 8.22 0.76
C LEU A 213 6.41 9.37 1.77
N ALA A 214 6.81 9.09 3.01
CA ALA A 214 6.86 10.08 4.09
C ALA A 214 7.84 9.67 5.18
N ASP A 215 8.37 10.64 5.89
CA ASP A 215 9.05 10.42 7.15
C ASP A 215 8.02 10.27 8.28
N VAL A 216 8.42 9.68 9.41
CA VAL A 216 7.49 9.45 10.53
C VAL A 216 6.98 10.74 11.14
N ASP A 217 7.77 11.80 11.17
CA ASP A 217 7.40 13.10 11.69
C ASP A 217 6.37 13.87 10.83
N GLU A 218 6.09 13.35 9.65
CA GLU A 218 5.04 13.89 8.77
C GLU A 218 3.63 13.35 9.09
N ILE A 219 3.48 12.36 9.99
CA ILE A 219 2.18 11.82 10.38
C ILE A 219 1.79 12.24 11.79
N ASP A 220 0.51 12.27 12.10
CA ASP A 220 -0.01 12.55 13.44
C ASP A 220 -0.46 11.27 14.15
N TYR A 221 -0.90 10.26 13.40
CA TYR A 221 -1.47 9.02 13.93
C TYR A 221 -0.92 7.81 13.21
N PHE A 222 -0.48 6.82 13.98
CA PHE A 222 -0.02 5.53 13.50
C PHE A 222 -0.99 4.44 13.96
N ILE A 223 -1.86 3.97 13.06
CA ILE A 223 -2.87 2.94 13.38
C ILE A 223 -2.33 1.58 12.98
N THR A 224 -2.14 0.68 13.93
CA THR A 224 -1.56 -0.64 13.66
C THR A 224 -2.04 -1.72 14.62
N ASP A 225 -1.97 -2.96 14.17
CA ASP A 225 -2.12 -4.16 15.01
C ASP A 225 -0.79 -4.89 15.23
N GLY A 226 0.31 -4.30 14.76
CA GLY A 226 1.64 -4.84 14.91
C GLY A 226 2.32 -4.44 16.20
N GLU A 227 3.30 -5.21 16.61
CA GLU A 227 4.20 -4.84 17.70
C GLU A 227 5.16 -3.75 17.24
N ILE A 228 5.41 -2.81 18.10
CA ILE A 228 6.33 -1.69 17.89
C ILE A 228 7.36 -1.75 19.01
N SER A 229 8.64 -1.61 18.67
CA SER A 229 9.75 -1.58 19.63
C SER A 229 9.58 -0.45 20.63
N ASP A 230 10.13 -0.59 21.82
CA ASP A 230 10.05 0.45 22.83
C ASP A 230 10.81 1.72 22.38
N ASP A 231 11.90 1.56 21.66
CA ASP A 231 12.66 2.69 21.06
C ASP A 231 11.78 3.46 20.05
N LEU A 232 11.01 2.76 19.22
CA LEU A 232 10.11 3.39 18.27
C LEU A 232 8.91 4.06 18.94
N LYS A 233 8.38 3.47 20.03
CA LYS A 233 7.33 4.11 20.84
C LYS A 233 7.83 5.43 21.42
N GLN A 234 9.02 5.42 22.05
CA GLN A 234 9.62 6.62 22.60
C GLN A 234 9.80 7.71 21.54
N LYS A 235 10.29 7.31 20.35
CA LYS A 235 10.43 8.24 19.22
C LYS A 235 9.10 8.84 18.78
N PHE A 236 8.03 8.03 18.75
CA PHE A 236 6.70 8.54 18.41
C PHE A 236 6.15 9.49 19.46
N ASP A 237 6.33 9.17 20.74
CA ASP A 237 5.96 10.06 21.86
C ASP A 237 6.70 11.39 21.78
N ASP A 238 8.02 11.37 21.51
CA ASP A 238 8.85 12.57 21.35
C ASP A 238 8.41 13.45 20.17
N LEU A 239 7.87 12.84 19.11
CA LEU A 239 7.34 13.52 17.92
C LEU A 239 5.85 13.90 18.06
N GLY A 240 5.18 13.49 19.14
CA GLY A 240 3.75 13.72 19.34
C GLY A 240 2.84 12.89 18.44
N ILE A 241 3.32 11.73 17.97
CA ILE A 241 2.59 10.81 17.13
C ILE A 241 1.80 9.83 18.00
N GLU A 242 0.49 9.79 17.85
CA GLU A 242 -0.37 8.88 18.61
C GLU A 242 -0.40 7.48 17.96
N ILE A 243 -0.05 6.45 18.75
CA ILE A 243 -0.16 5.04 18.35
C ILE A 243 -1.55 4.52 18.74
N ILE A 244 -2.30 4.03 17.76
CA ILE A 244 -3.67 3.53 17.92
C ILE A 244 -3.70 2.03 17.57
N ARG A 245 -4.40 1.22 18.40
CA ARG A 245 -4.47 -0.24 18.26
C ARG A 245 -5.90 -0.78 18.30
#